data_2b9039747618a64e3bebaf5432799a82
#
_entry.id   2b9039747618a64e3bebaf5432799a82
#
_cell.length_a   1.000
_cell.length_b   1.000
_cell.length_c   1.000
_cell.angle_alpha   90.00
_cell.angle_beta   90.00
_cell.angle_gamma   90.00
#
_symmetry.space_group_name_H-M   'P 1'
#
loop_
_entity.id
_entity.type
_entity.pdbx_description
1 polymer ?
#
loop_
_entity_poly.entity_id
_entity_poly.type
_entity_poly.pdbx_seq_one_letter_code
_entity_poly.pdbx_strand_id
1 'polypeptide(L)'
;HRTSVLDALRDSANALNRTLNPADRDKLDQYLTSIRDVERRLQMSNKWLNRPKPDPQMNEILNEERQHIDEVALFYDLMALALQTESTRVATLETGMGLRTAELDLDSYHSISHHSKSEDRIGQLQVVETFLTTKLSGFISRLKEAQIFDKTLIIFGSGMSDGSIHSNRNLPVLLAGGGIRHKGHLVCPE
;
A
#
# COMPACT_ATOMS: atom_id res chain seq x y z
N HIS A 1 -18.63 5.06 29.10
CA HIS A 1 -19.46 4.83 27.92
C HIS A 1 -19.74 6.17 27.26
N ARG A 2 -19.06 6.52 26.16
CA ARG A 2 -19.51 7.61 25.31
C ARG A 2 -20.62 7.05 24.43
N THR A 3 -21.85 7.41 24.75
CA THR A 3 -23.04 7.09 23.96
C THR A 3 -22.91 7.78 22.61
N SER A 4 -23.28 7.11 21.51
CA SER A 4 -23.33 7.73 20.18
C SER A 4 -24.27 8.93 20.21
N VAL A 5 -23.88 10.04 19.62
CA VAL A 5 -24.75 11.23 19.46
C VAL A 5 -25.96 10.88 18.61
N LEU A 6 -25.79 10.05 17.57
CA LEU A 6 -26.87 9.60 16.71
C LEU A 6 -27.88 8.70 17.43
N ASP A 7 -27.43 7.87 18.38
CA ASP A 7 -28.34 7.05 19.17
C ASP A 7 -29.22 7.91 20.09
N ALA A 8 -28.65 9.00 20.61
CA ALA A 8 -29.42 9.97 21.41
C ALA A 8 -30.42 10.80 20.58
N LEU A 9 -30.13 11.00 19.29
CA LEU A 9 -30.99 11.81 18.39
C LEU A 9 -31.90 10.95 17.51
N ARG A 10 -31.87 9.64 17.63
CA ARG A 10 -32.59 8.72 16.73
C ARG A 10 -34.07 9.00 16.61
N ASP A 11 -34.73 9.24 17.73
CA ASP A 11 -36.17 9.45 17.74
C ASP A 11 -36.55 10.80 17.11
N SER A 12 -35.77 11.85 17.35
CA SER A 12 -35.90 13.14 16.71
C SER A 12 -35.64 13.07 15.20
N ALA A 13 -34.61 12.35 14.78
CA ALA A 13 -34.29 12.13 13.36
C ALA A 13 -35.41 11.36 12.65
N ASN A 14 -35.97 10.34 13.29
CA ASN A 14 -37.10 9.59 12.75
C ASN A 14 -38.36 10.42 12.64
N ALA A 15 -38.64 11.28 13.63
CA ALA A 15 -39.77 12.20 13.59
C ALA A 15 -39.63 13.21 12.44
N LEU A 16 -38.46 13.82 12.30
CA LEU A 16 -38.15 14.75 11.21
C LEU A 16 -38.28 14.07 9.84
N ASN A 17 -37.75 12.86 9.67
CA ASN A 17 -37.80 12.13 8.41
C ASN A 17 -39.23 11.90 7.90
N ARG A 18 -40.21 11.75 8.79
CA ARG A 18 -41.64 11.58 8.43
C ARG A 18 -42.29 12.84 7.84
N THR A 19 -41.73 14.00 8.12
CA THR A 19 -42.27 15.29 7.69
C THR A 19 -41.62 15.84 6.42
N LEU A 20 -40.47 15.26 6.00
CA LEU A 20 -39.69 15.73 4.87
C LEU A 20 -40.21 15.17 3.53
N ASN A 21 -40.01 15.92 2.45
CA ASN A 21 -40.17 15.44 1.10
C ASN A 21 -39.03 14.44 0.74
N PRO A 22 -39.15 13.65 -0.35
CA PRO A 22 -38.15 12.62 -0.70
C PRO A 22 -36.74 13.17 -0.83
N ALA A 23 -36.53 14.32 -1.50
CA ALA A 23 -35.21 14.89 -1.73
C ALA A 23 -34.51 15.33 -0.43
N ASP A 24 -35.28 15.85 0.52
CA ASP A 24 -34.73 16.27 1.82
C ASP A 24 -34.52 15.06 2.75
N ARG A 25 -35.29 13.99 2.61
CA ARG A 25 -35.01 12.71 3.28
C ARG A 25 -33.64 12.15 2.87
N ASP A 26 -33.34 12.15 1.57
CA ASP A 26 -32.06 11.68 1.05
C ASP A 26 -30.88 12.50 1.61
N LYS A 27 -31.06 13.84 1.71
CA LYS A 27 -30.04 14.71 2.33
C LYS A 27 -29.86 14.42 3.81
N LEU A 28 -30.96 14.22 4.55
CA LEU A 28 -30.91 13.89 5.97
C LEU A 28 -30.20 12.55 6.18
N ASP A 29 -30.50 11.55 5.36
CA ASP A 29 -29.84 10.22 5.44
C ASP A 29 -28.35 10.31 5.16
N GLN A 30 -27.94 11.05 4.11
CA GLN A 30 -26.54 11.32 3.82
C GLN A 30 -25.83 12.03 4.98
N TYR A 31 -26.47 13.00 5.60
CA TYR A 31 -25.93 13.71 6.76
C TYR A 31 -25.74 12.78 7.97
N LEU A 32 -26.76 12.00 8.33
CA LEU A 32 -26.68 11.05 9.44
C LEU A 32 -25.65 9.96 9.19
N THR A 33 -25.53 9.48 7.95
CA THR A 33 -24.50 8.53 7.54
C THR A 33 -23.09 9.11 7.72
N SER A 34 -22.90 10.37 7.31
CA SER A 34 -21.60 11.06 7.47
C SER A 34 -21.21 11.20 8.95
N ILE A 35 -22.16 11.55 9.83
CA ILE A 35 -21.88 11.60 11.26
C ILE A 35 -21.54 10.22 11.81
N ARG A 36 -22.23 9.17 11.39
CA ARG A 36 -21.94 7.79 11.82
C ARG A 36 -20.53 7.36 11.40
N ASP A 37 -20.09 7.76 10.22
CA ASP A 37 -18.74 7.48 9.76
C ASP A 37 -17.67 8.22 10.58
N VAL A 38 -17.94 9.47 10.96
CA VAL A 38 -17.06 10.22 11.89
C VAL A 38 -17.01 9.53 13.26
N GLU A 39 -18.13 9.11 13.83
CA GLU A 39 -18.17 8.39 15.10
C GLU A 39 -17.34 7.08 15.03
N ARG A 40 -17.47 6.32 13.95
CA ARG A 40 -16.69 5.10 13.72
C ARG A 40 -15.18 5.38 13.65
N ARG A 41 -14.79 6.44 12.94
CA ARG A 41 -13.38 6.87 12.85
C ARG A 41 -12.83 7.27 14.21
N LEU A 42 -13.59 8.02 14.99
CA LEU A 42 -13.19 8.39 16.37
C LEU A 42 -13.06 7.17 17.28
N GLN A 43 -13.97 6.19 17.19
CA GLN A 43 -13.88 4.95 17.95
C GLN A 43 -12.64 4.12 17.55
N MET A 44 -12.36 4.03 16.24
CA MET A 44 -11.15 3.35 15.75
C MET A 44 -9.87 4.07 16.21
N SER A 45 -9.84 5.41 16.14
CA SER A 45 -8.72 6.21 16.62
C SER A 45 -8.46 5.98 18.12
N ASN A 46 -9.51 5.97 18.94
CA ASN A 46 -9.39 5.71 20.38
C ASN A 46 -8.88 4.28 20.67
N LYS A 47 -9.37 3.28 19.92
CA LYS A 47 -8.87 1.90 20.03
C LYS A 47 -7.39 1.82 19.65
N TRP A 48 -7.00 2.54 18.59
CA TRP A 48 -5.61 2.58 18.13
C TRP A 48 -4.68 3.22 19.17
N LEU A 49 -5.09 4.35 19.79
CA LEU A 49 -4.30 5.02 20.82
C LEU A 49 -3.99 4.12 22.02
N ASN A 50 -4.93 3.25 22.39
CA ASN A 50 -4.80 2.34 23.52
C ASN A 50 -4.19 0.97 23.16
N ARG A 51 -3.87 0.73 21.89
CA ARG A 51 -3.26 -0.53 21.44
C ARG A 51 -1.77 -0.52 21.72
N PRO A 52 -1.22 -1.59 22.34
CA PRO A 52 0.22 -1.74 22.45
C PRO A 52 0.87 -1.65 21.07
N LYS A 53 1.89 -0.79 20.96
CA LYS A 53 2.67 -0.66 19.72
C LYS A 53 3.85 -1.62 19.82
N PRO A 54 4.22 -2.33 18.72
CA PRO A 54 5.49 -3.03 18.70
C PRO A 54 6.61 -2.00 18.89
N ASP A 55 7.60 -2.37 19.69
CA ASP A 55 8.82 -1.59 19.82
C ASP A 55 9.66 -1.81 18.55
N PRO A 56 9.74 -0.84 17.64
CA PRO A 56 10.68 -0.96 16.54
C PRO A 56 12.07 -0.90 17.13
N GLN A 57 12.89 -1.90 16.89
CA GLN A 57 14.32 -1.84 17.21
C GLN A 57 14.99 -0.82 16.29
N MET A 58 14.70 0.46 16.54
CA MET A 58 15.07 1.61 15.71
C MET A 58 16.59 1.77 15.55
N ASN A 59 17.38 1.24 16.50
CA ASN A 59 18.84 1.38 16.45
C ASN A 59 19.48 0.65 15.25
N GLU A 60 18.84 -0.39 14.71
CA GLU A 60 19.28 -1.03 13.48
C GLU A 60 18.79 -0.29 12.23
N ILE A 61 17.71 0.47 12.39
CA ILE A 61 17.04 1.17 11.30
C ILE A 61 17.73 2.50 10.95
N LEU A 62 18.40 3.15 11.92
CA LEU A 62 18.97 4.49 11.78
C LEU A 62 20.50 4.51 11.68
N ASN A 63 21.12 3.46 11.12
CA ASN A 63 22.57 3.46 10.90
C ASN A 63 22.95 4.49 9.82
N GLU A 64 23.79 5.47 10.19
CA GLU A 64 24.22 6.57 9.32
C GLU A 64 25.12 6.12 8.13
N GLU A 65 25.66 4.91 8.17
CA GLU A 65 26.52 4.35 7.12
C GLU A 65 25.76 3.61 6.00
N ARG A 66 24.43 3.69 5.98
CA ARG A 66 23.63 2.99 4.97
C ARG A 66 23.78 3.59 3.58
N GLN A 67 23.85 2.71 2.59
CA GLN A 67 23.67 3.09 1.19
C GLN A 67 22.20 3.37 0.91
N HIS A 68 21.89 4.28 0.00
CA HIS A 68 20.49 4.61 -0.36
C HIS A 68 19.72 3.42 -0.91
N ILE A 69 20.42 2.44 -1.52
CA ILE A 69 19.79 1.20 -2.00
C ILE A 69 19.17 0.38 -0.86
N ASP A 70 19.68 0.51 0.37
CA ASP A 70 19.13 -0.15 1.54
C ASP A 70 17.83 0.48 2.03
N GLU A 71 17.55 1.71 1.61
CA GLU A 71 16.31 2.42 1.97
C GLU A 71 15.06 1.69 1.45
N VAL A 72 15.15 0.98 0.34
CA VAL A 72 14.02 0.18 -0.18
C VAL A 72 13.58 -0.88 0.83
N ALA A 73 14.54 -1.58 1.45
CA ALA A 73 14.24 -2.56 2.49
C ALA A 73 13.64 -1.88 3.74
N LEU A 74 14.22 -0.73 4.15
CA LEU A 74 13.73 0.06 5.27
C LEU A 74 12.29 0.52 5.06
N PHE A 75 11.93 1.03 3.86
CA PHE A 75 10.56 1.43 3.57
C PHE A 75 9.60 0.25 3.63
N TYR A 76 9.98 -0.92 3.15
CA TYR A 76 9.16 -2.13 3.31
C TYR A 76 8.98 -2.52 4.77
N ASP A 77 10.00 -2.38 5.61
CA ASP A 77 9.93 -2.65 7.04
C ASP A 77 8.98 -1.68 7.75
N LEU A 78 9.07 -0.39 7.43
CA LEU A 78 8.16 0.64 7.95
C LEU A 78 6.70 0.40 7.49
N MET A 79 6.51 0.00 6.24
CA MET A 79 5.18 -0.36 5.73
C MET A 79 4.60 -1.57 6.47
N ALA A 80 5.39 -2.63 6.67
CA ALA A 80 4.98 -3.81 7.42
C ALA A 80 4.58 -3.42 8.86
N LEU A 81 5.39 -2.60 9.54
CA LEU A 81 5.12 -2.11 10.88
C LEU A 81 3.84 -1.27 10.93
N ALA A 82 3.64 -0.36 9.97
CA ALA A 82 2.45 0.49 9.90
C ALA A 82 1.17 -0.33 9.68
N LEU A 83 1.22 -1.36 8.84
CA LEU A 83 0.10 -2.30 8.62
C LEU A 83 -0.15 -3.17 9.85
N GLN A 84 0.89 -3.71 10.47
CA GLN A 84 0.81 -4.55 11.67
C GLN A 84 0.20 -3.80 12.86
N THR A 85 0.56 -2.53 13.01
CA THR A 85 0.02 -1.67 14.10
C THR A 85 -1.34 -1.09 13.77
N GLU A 86 -1.88 -1.35 12.58
CA GLU A 86 -3.11 -0.70 12.08
C GLU A 86 -3.03 0.84 12.05
N SER A 87 -1.80 1.38 11.94
CA SER A 87 -1.57 2.83 11.76
C SER A 87 -2.10 3.30 10.41
N THR A 88 -2.07 2.42 9.42
CA THR A 88 -2.69 2.61 8.11
C THR A 88 -3.30 1.30 7.60
N ARG A 89 -4.21 1.41 6.63
CA ARG A 89 -4.76 0.28 5.88
C ARG A 89 -4.31 0.27 4.43
N VAL A 90 -3.68 1.33 3.98
CA VAL A 90 -3.17 1.47 2.62
C VAL A 90 -1.78 2.08 2.71
N ALA A 91 -0.84 1.47 2.02
CA ALA A 91 0.51 1.98 1.85
C ALA A 91 0.93 1.84 0.38
N THR A 92 1.65 2.81 -0.13
CA THR A 92 2.20 2.81 -1.49
C THR A 92 3.66 3.16 -1.43
N LEU A 93 4.46 2.52 -2.28
CA LEU A 93 5.88 2.76 -2.43
C LEU A 93 6.23 2.78 -3.91
N GLU A 94 6.88 3.85 -4.34
CA GLU A 94 7.49 3.96 -5.67
C GLU A 94 8.98 3.64 -5.50
N THR A 95 9.50 2.67 -6.26
CA THR A 95 10.87 2.15 -6.10
C THR A 95 11.78 2.39 -7.30
N GLY A 96 11.23 2.85 -8.43
CA GLY A 96 11.98 2.93 -9.69
C GLY A 96 12.78 4.20 -9.84
N MET A 97 12.14 5.36 -9.90
CA MET A 97 12.76 6.63 -10.29
C MET A 97 13.83 7.13 -9.30
N GLY A 98 13.71 6.81 -8.03
CA GLY A 98 14.63 7.21 -6.97
C GLY A 98 15.80 6.25 -6.73
N LEU A 99 15.84 5.10 -7.43
CA LEU A 99 16.83 4.07 -7.17
C LEU A 99 18.23 4.53 -7.63
N ARG A 100 19.19 4.51 -6.71
CA ARG A 100 20.60 4.82 -7.02
C ARG A 100 21.31 3.58 -7.56
N THR A 101 21.09 3.29 -8.82
CA THR A 101 21.67 2.13 -9.50
C THR A 101 23.20 2.11 -9.53
N ALA A 102 23.85 3.29 -9.39
CA ALA A 102 25.29 3.39 -9.23
C ALA A 102 25.84 2.64 -7.99
N GLU A 103 25.04 2.45 -6.95
CA GLU A 103 25.41 1.64 -5.77
C GLU A 103 25.39 0.12 -6.07
N LEU A 104 24.88 -0.27 -7.23
CA LEU A 104 24.95 -1.63 -7.80
C LEU A 104 25.96 -1.73 -8.95
N ASP A 105 26.83 -0.72 -9.13
CA ASP A 105 27.76 -0.62 -10.25
C ASP A 105 27.08 -0.64 -11.62
N LEU A 106 25.88 -0.03 -11.72
CA LEU A 106 25.08 0.02 -12.94
C LEU A 106 24.93 1.45 -13.44
N ASP A 107 24.61 1.60 -14.73
CA ASP A 107 24.17 2.85 -15.32
C ASP A 107 22.88 3.37 -14.64
N SER A 108 22.55 4.66 -14.87
CA SER A 108 21.32 5.24 -14.30
C SER A 108 20.07 4.44 -14.71
N TYR A 109 19.12 4.28 -13.78
CA TYR A 109 17.86 3.53 -14.05
C TYR A 109 17.17 4.01 -15.32
N HIS A 110 17.13 5.33 -15.55
CA HIS A 110 16.55 5.89 -16.76
C HIS A 110 17.29 5.43 -18.03
N SER A 111 18.62 5.42 -18.01
CA SER A 111 19.42 4.98 -19.17
C SER A 111 19.21 3.50 -19.49
N ILE A 112 19.18 2.62 -18.47
CA ILE A 112 19.00 1.17 -18.69
C ILE A 112 17.54 0.82 -19.00
N SER A 113 16.56 1.60 -18.52
CA SER A 113 15.15 1.41 -18.90
C SER A 113 14.89 1.71 -20.39
N HIS A 114 15.66 2.65 -20.96
CA HIS A 114 15.70 2.92 -22.40
C HIS A 114 16.72 2.02 -23.11
N HIS A 115 16.59 0.70 -22.94
CA HIS A 115 17.57 -0.29 -23.37
C HIS A 115 17.75 -0.39 -24.88
N SER A 116 16.79 0.06 -25.70
CA SER A 116 16.83 0.02 -27.19
C SER A 116 17.29 -1.34 -27.73
N LYS A 117 16.91 -2.44 -27.04
CA LYS A 117 17.30 -3.84 -27.31
C LYS A 117 18.81 -4.13 -27.17
N SER A 118 19.56 -3.30 -26.46
CA SER A 118 20.94 -3.60 -26.08
C SER A 118 20.98 -4.71 -25.05
N GLU A 119 21.68 -5.79 -25.32
CA GLU A 119 21.82 -6.94 -24.40
C GLU A 119 22.44 -6.52 -23.07
N ASP A 120 23.44 -5.64 -23.10
CA ASP A 120 24.09 -5.12 -21.91
C ASP A 120 23.08 -4.37 -21.01
N ARG A 121 22.32 -3.41 -21.56
CA ARG A 121 21.32 -2.66 -20.79
C ARG A 121 20.18 -3.53 -20.28
N ILE A 122 19.76 -4.53 -21.05
CA ILE A 122 18.76 -5.51 -20.61
C ILE A 122 19.33 -6.31 -19.43
N GLY A 123 20.61 -6.72 -19.48
CA GLY A 123 21.29 -7.41 -18.39
C GLY A 123 21.35 -6.55 -17.12
N GLN A 124 21.70 -5.27 -17.25
CA GLN A 124 21.69 -4.33 -16.12
C GLN A 124 20.27 -4.14 -15.54
N LEU A 125 19.25 -4.02 -16.39
CA LEU A 125 17.86 -3.91 -15.96
C LEU A 125 17.38 -5.15 -15.19
N GLN A 126 17.79 -6.36 -15.63
CA GLN A 126 17.49 -7.60 -14.92
C GLN A 126 18.09 -7.64 -13.51
N VAL A 127 19.28 -7.06 -13.31
CA VAL A 127 19.88 -6.94 -11.96
C VAL A 127 18.98 -6.07 -11.07
N VAL A 128 18.52 -4.92 -11.57
CA VAL A 128 17.61 -4.03 -10.82
C VAL A 128 16.28 -4.72 -10.49
N GLU A 129 15.68 -5.38 -11.47
CA GLU A 129 14.39 -6.07 -11.26
C GLU A 129 14.53 -7.24 -10.29
N THR A 130 15.64 -7.97 -10.34
CA THR A 130 15.96 -9.02 -9.36
C THR A 130 16.13 -8.45 -7.97
N PHE A 131 16.83 -7.32 -7.84
CA PHE A 131 16.96 -6.61 -6.57
C PHE A 131 15.60 -6.21 -6.01
N LEU A 132 14.76 -5.52 -6.79
CA LEU A 132 13.45 -5.04 -6.35
C LEU A 132 12.51 -6.20 -5.95
N THR A 133 12.48 -7.27 -6.74
CA THR A 133 11.65 -8.44 -6.44
C THR A 133 12.16 -9.21 -5.22
N THR A 134 13.47 -9.22 -4.97
CA THR A 134 14.07 -9.79 -3.75
C THR A 134 13.63 -8.99 -2.52
N LYS A 135 13.65 -7.65 -2.57
CA LYS A 135 13.16 -6.80 -1.47
C LYS A 135 11.67 -6.98 -1.23
N LEU A 136 10.86 -7.08 -2.28
CA LEU A 136 9.45 -7.43 -2.18
C LEU A 136 9.22 -8.78 -1.51
N SER A 137 10.03 -9.79 -1.86
CA SER A 137 9.97 -11.13 -1.22
C SER A 137 10.24 -11.04 0.29
N GLY A 138 11.21 -10.23 0.71
CA GLY A 138 11.47 -9.93 2.12
C GLY A 138 10.27 -9.30 2.82
N PHE A 139 9.63 -8.31 2.19
CA PHE A 139 8.41 -7.70 2.71
C PHE A 139 7.27 -8.73 2.89
N ILE A 140 7.05 -9.58 1.88
CA ILE A 140 6.05 -10.66 1.96
C ILE A 140 6.35 -11.60 3.13
N SER A 141 7.63 -11.96 3.33
CA SER A 141 8.04 -12.82 4.46
C SER A 141 7.72 -12.17 5.81
N ARG A 142 7.99 -10.87 5.97
CA ARG A 142 7.63 -10.12 7.18
C ARG A 142 6.14 -10.10 7.45
N LEU A 143 5.30 -9.91 6.42
CA LEU A 143 3.85 -9.94 6.58
C LEU A 143 3.35 -11.33 7.00
N LYS A 144 4.01 -12.40 6.52
CA LYS A 144 3.71 -13.80 6.94
C LYS A 144 4.10 -14.02 8.39
N GLU A 145 5.30 -13.61 8.81
CA GLU A 145 5.77 -13.67 10.20
C GLU A 145 4.84 -12.89 11.15
N ALA A 146 4.39 -11.72 10.73
CA ALA A 146 3.43 -10.90 11.45
C ALA A 146 1.98 -11.44 11.41
N GLN A 147 1.72 -12.54 10.69
CA GLN A 147 0.39 -13.17 10.52
C GLN A 147 -0.67 -12.23 9.93
N ILE A 148 -0.27 -11.30 9.10
CA ILE A 148 -1.17 -10.35 8.41
C ILE A 148 -1.17 -10.51 6.89
N PHE A 149 -0.36 -11.42 6.33
CA PHE A 149 -0.26 -11.62 4.88
C PHE A 149 -1.61 -11.95 4.22
N ASP A 150 -2.40 -12.84 4.80
CA ASP A 150 -3.70 -13.24 4.27
C ASP A 150 -4.77 -12.13 4.37
N LYS A 151 -4.48 -11.07 5.14
CA LYS A 151 -5.35 -9.89 5.29
C LYS A 151 -4.83 -8.68 4.51
N THR A 152 -3.68 -8.82 3.85
CA THR A 152 -2.99 -7.73 3.13
C THR A 152 -2.90 -8.05 1.65
N LEU A 153 -3.64 -7.33 0.82
CA LEU A 153 -3.49 -7.44 -0.64
C LEU A 153 -2.29 -6.61 -1.08
N ILE A 154 -1.36 -7.26 -1.77
CA ILE A 154 -0.19 -6.63 -2.37
C ILE A 154 -0.39 -6.61 -3.87
N ILE A 155 -0.19 -5.42 -4.46
CA ILE A 155 -0.13 -5.21 -5.91
C ILE A 155 1.27 -4.66 -6.20
N PHE A 156 2.03 -5.34 -7.03
CA PHE A 156 3.36 -4.90 -7.47
C PHE A 156 3.44 -4.97 -8.99
N GLY A 157 3.99 -3.96 -9.60
CA GLY A 157 4.12 -3.90 -11.06
C GLY A 157 4.84 -2.65 -11.52
N SER A 158 4.97 -2.52 -12.83
CA SER A 158 5.57 -1.37 -13.48
C SER A 158 4.51 -0.52 -14.19
N GLY A 159 4.77 0.79 -14.30
CA GLY A 159 3.97 1.71 -15.11
C GLY A 159 4.23 1.62 -16.61
N MET A 160 5.30 0.89 -17.02
CA MET A 160 5.67 0.66 -18.41
C MET A 160 6.11 -0.79 -18.58
N SER A 161 5.73 -1.40 -19.71
CA SER A 161 6.22 -2.72 -20.13
C SER A 161 7.50 -2.64 -20.95
N ASP A 162 7.70 -1.53 -21.65
CA ASP A 162 8.89 -1.21 -22.43
C ASP A 162 9.19 0.29 -22.29
N GLY A 163 10.27 0.59 -21.56
CA GLY A 163 10.72 1.96 -21.31
C GLY A 163 11.27 2.64 -22.58
N SER A 164 11.80 1.88 -23.55
CA SER A 164 12.37 2.46 -24.78
C SER A 164 11.34 3.17 -25.64
N ILE A 165 10.11 2.69 -25.64
CA ILE A 165 8.99 3.24 -26.43
C ILE A 165 7.86 3.78 -25.55
N HIS A 166 8.10 3.87 -24.23
CA HIS A 166 7.10 4.28 -23.24
C HIS A 166 5.76 3.52 -23.35
N SER A 167 5.82 2.22 -23.61
CA SER A 167 4.62 1.40 -23.74
C SER A 167 4.04 1.08 -22.37
N ASN A 168 2.74 1.28 -22.23
CA ASN A 168 1.94 0.86 -21.06
C ASN A 168 1.00 -0.33 -21.38
N ARG A 169 1.21 -1.03 -22.49
CA ARG A 169 0.47 -2.24 -22.86
C ARG A 169 1.11 -3.46 -22.19
N ASN A 170 0.29 -4.47 -21.88
CA ASN A 170 0.78 -5.74 -21.31
C ASN A 170 1.67 -5.55 -20.08
N LEU A 171 1.23 -4.69 -19.16
CA LEU A 171 1.98 -4.41 -17.93
C LEU A 171 2.11 -5.68 -17.08
N PRO A 172 3.33 -6.01 -16.61
CA PRO A 172 3.50 -7.07 -15.63
C PRO A 172 2.92 -6.62 -14.30
N VAL A 173 1.98 -7.39 -13.76
CA VAL A 173 1.37 -7.15 -12.45
C VAL A 173 1.42 -8.43 -11.62
N LEU A 174 1.96 -8.32 -10.43
CA LEU A 174 1.99 -9.38 -9.43
C LEU A 174 0.95 -9.07 -8.35
N LEU A 175 0.12 -10.05 -8.03
CA LEU A 175 -0.81 -10.01 -6.91
C LEU A 175 -0.40 -11.03 -5.87
N ALA A 176 -0.35 -10.64 -4.60
CA ALA A 176 0.00 -11.54 -3.50
C ALA A 176 -0.83 -11.24 -2.25
N GLY A 177 -1.06 -12.25 -1.42
CA GLY A 177 -1.79 -12.11 -0.15
C GLY A 177 -3.28 -11.88 -0.31
N GLY A 178 -3.89 -11.20 0.66
CA GLY A 178 -5.30 -10.80 0.64
C GLY A 178 -6.31 -11.93 0.64
N GLY A 179 -5.91 -13.16 0.98
CA GLY A 179 -6.78 -14.33 0.90
C GLY A 179 -7.24 -14.70 -0.51
N ILE A 180 -6.60 -14.16 -1.55
CA ILE A 180 -6.95 -14.42 -2.94
C ILE A 180 -6.54 -15.83 -3.33
N ARG A 181 -7.44 -16.54 -4.02
CA ARG A 181 -7.12 -17.83 -4.59
C ARG A 181 -6.29 -17.64 -5.87
N HIS A 182 -4.97 -17.82 -5.75
CA HIS A 182 -4.04 -17.66 -6.87
C HIS A 182 -4.25 -18.74 -7.93
N LYS A 183 -4.19 -18.33 -9.19
CA LYS A 183 -4.30 -19.22 -10.36
C LYS A 183 -2.99 -19.35 -11.14
N GLY A 184 -1.89 -18.81 -10.59
CA GLY A 184 -0.60 -18.75 -11.26
C GLY A 184 -0.50 -17.60 -12.26
N HIS A 185 0.20 -17.80 -13.36
CA HIS A 185 0.39 -16.79 -14.40
C HIS A 185 -0.85 -16.70 -15.30
N LEU A 186 -1.38 -15.51 -15.45
CA LEU A 186 -2.51 -15.21 -16.34
C LEU A 186 -2.06 -14.20 -17.39
N VAL A 187 -2.34 -14.50 -18.65
CA VAL A 187 -2.18 -13.54 -19.74
C VAL A 187 -3.57 -13.01 -20.05
N CYS A 188 -3.75 -11.68 -19.92
CA CYS A 188 -5.00 -11.04 -20.30
C CYS A 188 -5.05 -10.93 -21.82
N PRO A 189 -6.16 -11.27 -22.48
CA PRO A 189 -6.34 -11.00 -23.91
C PRO A 189 -6.31 -9.49 -24.16
N GLU A 190 -5.80 -9.11 -25.34
CA GLU A 190 -5.77 -7.72 -25.81
C GLU A 190 -7.16 -7.14 -26.05
#